data_9ddc4175eb709dde50db9c79d343f6cf
#
_entry.id   9ddc4175eb709dde50db9c79d343f6cf
#
_cell.length_a   1.000
_cell.length_b   1.000
_cell.length_c   1.000
_cell.angle_alpha   90.00
_cell.angle_beta   90.00
_cell.angle_gamma   90.00
#
_symmetry.space_group_name_H-M   'P 1'
#
loop_
_entity.id
_entity.type
_entity.pdbx_description
1 polymer ?
#
loop_
_entity_poly.entity_id
_entity_poly.type
_entity_poly.pdbx_seq_one_letter_code
_entity_poly.pdbx_strand_id
1 'polypeptide(L)'
;PRSSSSAASDVYKRQDIIFICVGTPTKKNSNSADLKYVFNVANNLKKFIKKYKVVITKSTVPVTTGDKIEKILITQKRKKLVDVVSNPEFLREGEAIRDFLSPDRVVVGTDSNKANKYLKNLYLPIVKKTSRYFRTSRRGAELIKYASNAFLATKISYINELANLCEKTNVDIKEISQGMGSDQRIGDRFLRAGPAYGGSCFPKDTRAIIDTSNKFKSNLSIIKAVIKSNEDRKKLLTEKVYKILNNNLKNKLITFLGVTFKPNTDDMREASSLYMIPKLLKKGAIINYFDPSGKKNEFKKFKKVKYCKNVSHACFGSDLIILHTES
;
A
#
# COMPACT_ATOMS: atom_id res chain seq x y z
N PRO A 1 -9.21 -12.34 -33.27
CA PRO A 1 -8.12 -11.93 -32.39
C PRO A 1 -7.17 -13.11 -32.23
N ARG A 2 -5.96 -12.99 -32.85
CA ARG A 2 -4.90 -14.00 -32.69
C ARG A 2 -4.50 -14.03 -31.23
N SER A 3 -4.46 -15.22 -30.66
CA SER A 3 -4.13 -15.44 -29.24
C SER A 3 -2.85 -14.67 -28.85
N SER A 4 -2.95 -13.85 -27.81
CA SER A 4 -1.89 -13.04 -27.24
C SER A 4 -0.64 -13.84 -26.78
N SER A 5 -0.66 -15.17 -26.87
CA SER A 5 0.42 -16.05 -26.41
C SER A 5 1.63 -16.10 -27.35
N SER A 6 1.46 -15.98 -28.70
CA SER A 6 2.57 -16.07 -29.63
C SER A 6 3.41 -14.77 -29.68
N ALA A 7 2.76 -13.60 -29.67
CA ALA A 7 3.46 -12.31 -29.64
C ALA A 7 4.25 -12.11 -28.35
N ALA A 8 3.66 -12.46 -27.19
CA ALA A 8 4.35 -12.40 -25.91
C ALA A 8 5.59 -13.32 -25.86
N SER A 9 5.54 -14.51 -26.47
CA SER A 9 6.68 -15.44 -26.51
C SER A 9 7.88 -14.89 -27.28
N ASP A 10 7.65 -14.17 -28.38
CA ASP A 10 8.73 -13.59 -29.19
C ASP A 10 9.35 -12.37 -28.54
N VAL A 11 8.59 -11.60 -27.80
CA VAL A 11 9.09 -10.49 -26.98
C VAL A 11 10.06 -11.02 -25.92
N TYR A 12 9.71 -12.03 -25.14
CA TYR A 12 10.59 -12.58 -24.09
C TYR A 12 11.88 -13.20 -24.64
N LYS A 13 11.88 -13.74 -25.85
CA LYS A 13 13.10 -14.29 -26.48
C LYS A 13 14.17 -13.23 -26.73
N ARG A 14 13.77 -12.01 -27.07
CA ARG A 14 14.68 -10.91 -27.46
C ARG A 14 15.19 -10.09 -26.28
N GLN A 15 14.46 -10.02 -25.19
CA GLN A 15 14.80 -9.20 -24.02
C GLN A 15 15.95 -9.79 -23.20
N ASP A 16 16.83 -8.93 -22.70
CA ASP A 16 17.91 -9.29 -21.77
C ASP A 16 17.50 -9.05 -20.32
N ILE A 17 16.62 -8.08 -20.09
CA ILE A 17 16.09 -7.70 -18.77
C ILE A 17 14.57 -7.86 -18.78
N ILE A 18 14.04 -8.59 -17.81
CA ILE A 18 12.60 -8.86 -17.69
C ILE A 18 12.11 -8.48 -16.29
N PHE A 19 11.14 -7.59 -16.21
CA PHE A 19 10.48 -7.21 -14.96
C PHE A 19 9.19 -7.99 -14.73
N ILE A 20 9.06 -8.58 -13.54
CA ILE A 20 7.81 -9.16 -13.03
C ILE A 20 7.11 -8.09 -12.21
N CYS A 21 6.03 -7.50 -12.78
CA CYS A 21 5.27 -6.39 -12.20
C CYS A 21 3.80 -6.77 -11.97
N VAL A 22 3.52 -8.01 -11.60
CA VAL A 22 2.15 -8.52 -11.40
C VAL A 22 1.64 -8.25 -9.99
N GLY A 23 0.32 -8.18 -9.83
CA GLY A 23 -0.31 -7.98 -8.52
C GLY A 23 -0.03 -9.14 -7.56
N THR A 24 0.10 -8.79 -6.27
CA THR A 24 0.28 -9.74 -5.16
C THR A 24 -0.78 -9.46 -4.08
N PRO A 25 -2.07 -9.72 -4.36
CA PRO A 25 -3.15 -9.46 -3.40
C PRO A 25 -3.01 -10.35 -2.15
N THR A 26 -3.71 -9.99 -1.09
CA THR A 26 -3.84 -10.88 0.06
C THR A 26 -4.70 -12.08 -0.33
N LYS A 27 -4.30 -13.29 0.06
CA LYS A 27 -5.12 -14.49 -0.13
C LYS A 27 -6.44 -14.39 0.63
N LYS A 28 -7.51 -14.93 0.05
CA LYS A 28 -8.77 -15.09 0.78
C LYS A 28 -8.53 -15.92 2.04
N ASN A 29 -9.07 -15.47 3.18
CA ASN A 29 -8.99 -16.12 4.49
C ASN A 29 -7.56 -16.31 5.05
N SER A 30 -6.60 -15.49 4.63
CA SER A 30 -5.22 -15.56 5.11
C SER A 30 -4.58 -14.16 5.08
N ASN A 31 -3.57 -13.94 5.93
CA ASN A 31 -2.73 -12.73 5.89
C ASN A 31 -1.57 -12.83 4.88
N SER A 32 -1.43 -13.97 4.20
CA SER A 32 -0.36 -14.21 3.24
C SER A 32 -0.61 -13.50 1.92
N ALA A 33 0.47 -13.10 1.23
CA ALA A 33 0.39 -12.64 -0.15
C ALA A 33 0.09 -13.81 -1.11
N ASP A 34 -0.79 -13.59 -2.08
CA ASP A 34 -1.01 -14.54 -3.19
C ASP A 34 0.07 -14.32 -4.27
N LEU A 35 0.94 -15.30 -4.38
CA LEU A 35 2.07 -15.31 -5.32
C LEU A 35 1.79 -16.09 -6.61
N LYS A 36 0.55 -16.56 -6.82
CA LYS A 36 0.17 -17.37 -7.98
C LYS A 36 0.58 -16.70 -9.30
N TYR A 37 0.30 -15.41 -9.43
CA TYR A 37 0.65 -14.67 -10.65
C TYR A 37 2.17 -14.56 -10.85
N VAL A 38 2.93 -14.31 -9.78
CA VAL A 38 4.40 -14.24 -9.82
C VAL A 38 5.00 -15.57 -10.28
N PHE A 39 4.56 -16.69 -9.70
CA PHE A 39 5.06 -18.01 -10.06
C PHE A 39 4.59 -18.46 -11.44
N ASN A 40 3.40 -18.09 -11.88
CA ASN A 40 2.93 -18.35 -13.24
C ASN A 40 3.82 -17.66 -14.28
N VAL A 41 4.20 -16.38 -14.04
CA VAL A 41 5.14 -15.68 -14.91
C VAL A 41 6.49 -16.39 -14.93
N ALA A 42 7.05 -16.78 -13.79
CA ALA A 42 8.32 -17.49 -13.70
C ALA A 42 8.27 -18.84 -14.47
N ASN A 43 7.20 -19.63 -14.29
CA ASN A 43 7.00 -20.89 -15.00
C ASN A 43 6.89 -20.71 -16.53
N ASN A 44 6.24 -19.65 -16.99
CA ASN A 44 6.14 -19.33 -18.40
C ASN A 44 7.50 -18.88 -18.96
N LEU A 45 8.21 -17.98 -18.26
CA LEU A 45 9.55 -17.53 -18.66
C LEU A 45 10.55 -18.68 -18.82
N LYS A 46 10.48 -19.68 -17.95
CA LYS A 46 11.32 -20.88 -18.00
C LYS A 46 11.37 -21.51 -19.41
N LYS A 47 10.27 -21.48 -20.17
CA LYS A 47 10.16 -22.08 -21.51
C LYS A 47 10.99 -21.33 -22.58
N PHE A 48 11.27 -20.04 -22.36
CA PHE A 48 11.85 -19.14 -23.35
C PHE A 48 13.30 -18.73 -23.08
N ILE A 49 13.91 -19.15 -21.96
CA ILE A 49 15.29 -18.82 -21.60
C ILE A 49 16.25 -19.69 -22.39
N LYS A 50 16.83 -19.13 -23.47
CA LYS A 50 17.84 -19.75 -24.32
C LYS A 50 19.20 -19.02 -24.29
N LYS A 51 19.21 -17.75 -23.83
CA LYS A 51 20.39 -16.90 -23.63
C LYS A 51 20.32 -16.24 -22.25
N TYR A 52 21.42 -15.60 -21.85
CA TYR A 52 21.47 -14.92 -20.56
C TYR A 52 20.36 -13.87 -20.41
N LYS A 53 19.71 -13.88 -19.24
CA LYS A 53 18.65 -12.93 -18.87
C LYS A 53 18.75 -12.55 -17.40
N VAL A 54 18.41 -11.30 -17.10
CA VAL A 54 18.17 -10.83 -15.74
C VAL A 54 16.66 -10.79 -15.51
N VAL A 55 16.16 -11.61 -14.60
CA VAL A 55 14.74 -11.64 -14.23
C VAL A 55 14.55 -10.91 -12.91
N ILE A 56 13.80 -9.83 -12.94
CA ILE A 56 13.66 -8.88 -11.85
C ILE A 56 12.25 -8.95 -11.28
N THR A 57 12.11 -9.21 -9.99
CA THR A 57 10.85 -9.09 -9.28
C THR A 57 10.68 -7.65 -8.80
N LYS A 58 9.79 -6.89 -9.47
CA LYS A 58 9.39 -5.54 -9.09
C LYS A 58 8.22 -5.56 -8.12
N SER A 59 7.34 -6.55 -8.25
CA SER A 59 6.22 -6.78 -7.34
C SER A 59 6.68 -6.89 -5.89
N THR A 60 5.88 -6.37 -4.96
CA THR A 60 6.10 -6.54 -3.52
C THR A 60 5.81 -7.99 -3.12
N VAL A 61 6.83 -8.70 -2.67
CA VAL A 61 6.76 -10.14 -2.37
C VAL A 61 7.40 -10.46 -1.02
N PRO A 62 6.90 -11.48 -0.28
CA PRO A 62 7.52 -11.94 0.97
C PRO A 62 8.96 -12.42 0.77
N VAL A 63 9.74 -12.31 1.84
CA VAL A 63 11.12 -12.81 1.90
C VAL A 63 11.20 -14.27 1.45
N THR A 64 12.24 -14.62 0.70
CA THR A 64 12.49 -15.92 0.03
C THR A 64 11.72 -16.14 -1.28
N THR A 65 10.92 -15.18 -1.74
CA THR A 65 10.21 -15.35 -3.02
C THR A 65 11.18 -15.38 -4.19
N GLY A 66 12.20 -14.53 -4.20
CA GLY A 66 13.27 -14.55 -5.19
C GLY A 66 13.99 -15.89 -5.26
N ASP A 67 14.23 -16.53 -4.12
CA ASP A 67 14.85 -17.87 -4.06
C ASP A 67 13.95 -18.94 -4.71
N LYS A 68 12.63 -18.83 -4.52
CA LYS A 68 11.66 -19.74 -5.16
C LYS A 68 11.58 -19.51 -6.67
N ILE A 69 11.61 -18.24 -7.11
CA ILE A 69 11.68 -17.91 -8.55
C ILE A 69 12.97 -18.48 -9.15
N GLU A 70 14.09 -18.32 -8.49
CA GLU A 70 15.36 -18.90 -8.91
C GLU A 70 15.28 -20.40 -9.09
N LYS A 71 14.73 -21.15 -8.11
CA LYS A 71 14.51 -22.60 -8.22
C LYS A 71 13.62 -22.99 -9.41
N ILE A 72 12.63 -22.16 -9.77
CA ILE A 72 11.79 -22.39 -10.95
C ILE A 72 12.58 -22.22 -12.24
N LEU A 73 13.40 -21.16 -12.33
CA LEU A 73 14.06 -20.74 -13.57
C LEU A 73 15.37 -21.50 -13.82
N ILE A 74 16.13 -21.81 -12.75
CA ILE A 74 17.46 -22.39 -12.85
C ILE A 74 17.34 -23.92 -12.79
N THR A 75 17.79 -24.56 -13.88
CA THR A 75 18.12 -25.99 -13.97
C THR A 75 19.63 -26.11 -14.15
N GLN A 76 20.20 -27.33 -14.02
CA GLN A 76 21.65 -27.54 -14.27
C GLN A 76 22.12 -26.94 -15.59
N LYS A 77 21.32 -27.11 -16.68
CA LYS A 77 21.61 -26.56 -18.01
C LYS A 77 21.49 -25.02 -18.09
N ARG A 78 20.84 -24.35 -17.13
CA ARG A 78 20.55 -22.90 -17.17
C ARG A 78 21.22 -22.10 -16.06
N LYS A 79 22.06 -22.73 -15.22
CA LYS A 79 22.68 -22.06 -14.06
C LYS A 79 23.45 -20.78 -14.41
N LYS A 80 24.03 -20.72 -15.63
CA LYS A 80 24.76 -19.55 -16.13
C LYS A 80 23.93 -18.61 -17.00
N LEU A 81 22.65 -18.92 -17.25
CA LEU A 81 21.78 -18.19 -18.18
C LEU A 81 20.78 -17.26 -17.47
N VAL A 82 20.65 -17.30 -16.16
CA VAL A 82 19.66 -16.50 -15.44
C VAL A 82 20.23 -16.00 -14.14
N ASP A 83 20.09 -14.69 -13.93
CA ASP A 83 20.20 -14.08 -12.61
C ASP A 83 18.83 -13.57 -12.18
N VAL A 84 18.42 -13.90 -10.95
CA VAL A 84 17.18 -13.41 -10.34
C VAL A 84 17.50 -12.28 -9.40
N VAL A 85 16.77 -11.18 -9.55
CA VAL A 85 16.94 -9.94 -8.79
C VAL A 85 15.65 -9.55 -8.13
N SER A 86 15.71 -9.10 -6.88
CA SER A 86 14.59 -8.44 -6.19
C SER A 86 14.81 -6.92 -6.22
N ASN A 87 13.88 -6.19 -6.87
CA ASN A 87 13.95 -4.73 -7.01
C ASN A 87 12.58 -4.12 -6.71
N PRO A 88 12.20 -4.06 -5.43
CA PRO A 88 10.89 -3.54 -5.03
C PRO A 88 10.73 -2.07 -5.43
N GLU A 89 9.48 -1.65 -5.63
CA GLU A 89 9.11 -0.26 -5.86
C GLU A 89 8.77 0.44 -4.54
N PHE A 90 8.92 1.77 -4.50
CA PHE A 90 8.56 2.63 -3.36
C PHE A 90 7.70 3.81 -3.83
N LEU A 91 6.82 3.54 -4.78
CA LEU A 91 5.97 4.53 -5.43
C LEU A 91 4.77 4.86 -4.57
N ARG A 92 4.41 6.15 -4.52
CA ARG A 92 3.18 6.62 -3.88
C ARG A 92 2.06 6.68 -4.91
N GLU A 93 0.93 6.14 -4.56
CA GLU A 93 -0.27 6.28 -5.38
C GLU A 93 -0.62 7.76 -5.56
N GLY A 94 -0.96 8.15 -6.79
CA GLY A 94 -1.15 9.56 -7.17
C GLY A 94 0.15 10.29 -7.57
N GLU A 95 1.35 9.82 -7.14
CA GLU A 95 2.64 10.44 -7.45
C GLU A 95 3.65 9.47 -8.09
N ALA A 96 3.18 8.33 -8.60
CA ALA A 96 4.04 7.22 -9.02
C ALA A 96 5.05 7.59 -10.13
N ILE A 97 4.67 8.43 -11.09
CA ILE A 97 5.55 8.88 -12.17
C ILE A 97 6.70 9.72 -11.60
N ARG A 98 6.38 10.68 -10.74
CA ARG A 98 7.39 11.53 -10.07
C ARG A 98 8.35 10.70 -9.24
N ASP A 99 7.81 9.80 -8.41
CA ASP A 99 8.62 8.93 -7.54
C ASP A 99 9.51 7.97 -8.35
N PHE A 100 9.06 7.54 -9.53
CA PHE A 100 9.87 6.70 -10.41
C PHE A 100 11.00 7.48 -11.09
N LEU A 101 10.72 8.68 -11.61
CA LEU A 101 11.69 9.50 -12.33
C LEU A 101 12.68 10.22 -11.40
N SER A 102 12.32 10.42 -10.14
CA SER A 102 13.19 11.03 -9.12
C SER A 102 13.08 10.27 -7.78
N PRO A 103 13.55 9.01 -7.75
CA PRO A 103 13.40 8.16 -6.57
C PRO A 103 14.29 8.64 -5.43
N ASP A 104 13.80 8.55 -4.19
CA ASP A 104 14.63 8.72 -3.00
C ASP A 104 15.74 7.65 -2.96
N ARG A 105 15.41 6.44 -3.40
CA ARG A 105 16.33 5.31 -3.49
C ARG A 105 15.88 4.24 -4.49
N VAL A 106 16.82 3.55 -5.08
CA VAL A 106 16.62 2.31 -5.84
C VAL A 106 17.28 1.18 -5.07
N VAL A 107 16.48 0.22 -4.58
CA VAL A 107 16.98 -0.96 -3.85
C VAL A 107 17.09 -2.13 -4.81
N VAL A 108 18.28 -2.72 -4.91
CA VAL A 108 18.56 -3.85 -5.79
C VAL A 108 19.14 -5.02 -5.00
N GLY A 109 18.38 -6.09 -4.90
CA GLY A 109 18.76 -7.33 -4.22
C GLY A 109 19.32 -8.34 -5.20
N THR A 110 20.64 -8.51 -5.20
CA THR A 110 21.33 -9.52 -6.03
C THR A 110 22.74 -9.80 -5.55
N ASP A 111 23.13 -11.07 -5.62
CA ASP A 111 24.52 -11.52 -5.36
C ASP A 111 25.35 -11.50 -6.66
N SER A 112 24.72 -11.42 -7.85
CA SER A 112 25.40 -11.39 -9.14
C SER A 112 25.95 -9.99 -9.45
N ASN A 113 27.29 -9.90 -9.64
CA ASN A 113 27.93 -8.68 -10.10
C ASN A 113 27.47 -8.30 -11.51
N LYS A 114 27.25 -9.31 -12.37
CA LYS A 114 26.78 -9.10 -13.74
C LYS A 114 25.38 -8.48 -13.75
N ALA A 115 24.43 -9.06 -13.04
CA ALA A 115 23.08 -8.51 -12.91
C ALA A 115 23.10 -7.10 -12.28
N ASN A 116 23.92 -6.89 -11.25
CA ASN A 116 24.07 -5.56 -10.65
C ASN A 116 24.55 -4.50 -11.64
N LYS A 117 25.51 -4.84 -12.53
CA LYS A 117 25.99 -3.93 -13.57
C LYS A 117 24.85 -3.55 -14.53
N TYR A 118 24.02 -4.53 -14.96
CA TYR A 118 22.85 -4.25 -15.81
C TYR A 118 21.87 -3.29 -15.11
N LEU A 119 21.54 -3.55 -13.84
CA LEU A 119 20.58 -2.70 -13.09
C LEU A 119 21.16 -1.30 -12.83
N LYS A 120 22.45 -1.20 -12.50
CA LYS A 120 23.09 0.10 -12.26
C LYS A 120 23.03 0.96 -13.53
N ASN A 121 23.36 0.39 -14.70
CA ASN A 121 23.29 1.10 -15.98
C ASN A 121 21.84 1.49 -16.33
N LEU A 122 20.88 0.60 -16.10
CA LEU A 122 19.46 0.84 -16.36
C LEU A 122 18.90 2.01 -15.53
N TYR A 123 19.28 2.10 -14.24
CA TYR A 123 18.80 3.13 -13.33
C TYR A 123 19.64 4.42 -13.35
N LEU A 124 20.81 4.42 -13.98
CA LEU A 124 21.71 5.58 -14.05
C LEU A 124 21.01 6.87 -14.49
N PRO A 125 20.10 6.88 -15.50
CA PRO A 125 19.46 8.12 -15.95
C PRO A 125 18.56 8.78 -14.90
N ILE A 126 17.99 8.00 -13.97
CA ILE A 126 17.05 8.50 -12.96
C ILE A 126 17.66 8.62 -11.56
N VAL A 127 18.78 7.96 -11.31
CA VAL A 127 19.52 8.06 -10.05
C VAL A 127 20.61 9.10 -10.20
N LYS A 128 20.29 10.34 -9.85
CA LYS A 128 21.22 11.50 -9.99
C LYS A 128 22.43 11.43 -9.05
N LYS A 129 22.36 10.69 -7.93
CA LYS A 129 23.43 10.49 -6.95
C LYS A 129 23.63 9.00 -6.72
N THR A 130 24.88 8.54 -6.74
CA THR A 130 25.24 7.12 -6.49
C THR A 130 24.78 6.63 -5.12
N SER A 131 24.68 7.52 -4.13
CA SER A 131 24.16 7.21 -2.80
C SER A 131 22.69 6.75 -2.75
N ARG A 132 21.91 7.00 -3.80
CA ARG A 132 20.51 6.54 -3.91
C ARG A 132 20.36 5.15 -4.49
N TYR A 133 21.44 4.56 -5.08
CA TYR A 133 21.42 3.19 -5.53
C TYR A 133 21.97 2.28 -4.42
N PHE A 134 21.11 1.43 -3.85
CA PHE A 134 21.43 0.57 -2.73
C PHE A 134 21.40 -0.90 -3.14
N ARG A 135 22.58 -1.54 -3.21
CA ARG A 135 22.71 -2.96 -3.46
C ARG A 135 22.65 -3.75 -2.14
N THR A 136 21.93 -4.86 -2.14
CA THR A 136 21.82 -5.78 -1.00
C THR A 136 21.54 -7.21 -1.50
N SER A 137 21.36 -8.17 -0.60
CA SER A 137 20.87 -9.52 -0.96
C SER A 137 19.41 -9.46 -1.44
N ARG A 138 18.96 -10.48 -2.18
CA ARG A 138 17.53 -10.59 -2.60
C ARG A 138 16.59 -10.54 -1.42
N ARG A 139 16.88 -11.33 -0.38
CA ARG A 139 16.07 -11.35 0.86
C ARG A 139 16.07 -10.01 1.57
N GLY A 140 17.22 -9.32 1.57
CA GLY A 140 17.34 -7.97 2.11
C GLY A 140 16.43 -6.98 1.37
N ALA A 141 16.44 -6.98 0.04
CA ALA A 141 15.58 -6.10 -0.77
C ALA A 141 14.09 -6.39 -0.53
N GLU A 142 13.68 -7.66 -0.47
CA GLU A 142 12.32 -8.07 -0.17
C GLU A 142 11.88 -7.60 1.23
N LEU A 143 12.73 -7.76 2.24
CA LEU A 143 12.43 -7.34 3.61
C LEU A 143 12.39 -5.82 3.76
N ILE A 144 13.30 -5.08 3.11
CA ILE A 144 13.35 -3.61 3.16
C ILE A 144 12.01 -3.00 2.73
N LYS A 145 11.36 -3.56 1.70
CA LYS A 145 10.04 -3.05 1.26
C LYS A 145 8.99 -3.18 2.35
N TYR A 146 8.85 -4.35 2.94
CA TYR A 146 7.87 -4.58 4.01
C TYR A 146 8.19 -3.79 5.28
N ALA A 147 9.46 -3.76 5.68
CA ALA A 147 9.92 -3.02 6.84
C ALA A 147 9.64 -1.51 6.68
N SER A 148 9.92 -0.95 5.49
CA SER A 148 9.64 0.46 5.20
C SER A 148 8.14 0.76 5.30
N ASN A 149 7.29 -0.06 4.68
CA ASN A 149 5.83 0.17 4.71
C ASN A 149 5.26 -0.03 6.13
N ALA A 150 5.77 -1.01 6.88
CA ALA A 150 5.37 -1.22 8.28
C ALA A 150 5.78 -0.04 9.17
N PHE A 151 6.96 0.53 8.97
CA PHE A 151 7.41 1.71 9.71
C PHE A 151 6.56 2.95 9.39
N LEU A 152 6.22 3.19 8.12
CA LEU A 152 5.34 4.29 7.74
C LEU A 152 3.94 4.12 8.34
N ALA A 153 3.39 2.90 8.35
CA ALA A 153 2.13 2.58 9.02
C ALA A 153 2.21 2.83 10.55
N THR A 154 3.37 2.55 11.16
CA THR A 154 3.63 2.84 12.58
C THR A 154 3.56 4.33 12.86
N LYS A 155 4.20 5.18 12.03
CA LYS A 155 4.14 6.65 12.17
C LYS A 155 2.70 7.16 12.13
N ILE A 156 1.88 6.66 11.18
CA ILE A 156 0.47 7.06 11.08
C ILE A 156 -0.34 6.60 12.31
N SER A 157 -0.16 5.36 12.76
CA SER A 157 -0.87 4.88 13.95
C SER A 157 -0.46 5.62 15.19
N TYR A 158 0.84 5.91 15.36
CA TYR A 158 1.38 6.67 16.47
C TYR A 158 0.78 8.08 16.56
N ILE A 159 0.78 8.84 15.45
CA ILE A 159 0.21 10.20 15.47
C ILE A 159 -1.31 10.17 15.66
N ASN A 160 -2.01 9.13 15.19
CA ASN A 160 -3.43 8.95 15.42
C ASN A 160 -3.76 8.69 16.91
N GLU A 161 -2.92 7.93 17.63
CA GLU A 161 -3.08 7.74 19.07
C GLU A 161 -2.80 9.02 19.85
N LEU A 162 -1.76 9.77 19.47
CA LEU A 162 -1.49 11.09 20.06
C LEU A 162 -2.64 12.07 19.82
N ALA A 163 -3.28 12.04 18.63
CA ALA A 163 -4.45 12.88 18.38
C ALA A 163 -5.60 12.61 19.36
N ASN A 164 -5.80 11.35 19.78
CA ASN A 164 -6.79 11.02 20.79
C ASN A 164 -6.44 11.60 22.19
N LEU A 165 -5.14 11.65 22.53
CA LEU A 165 -4.67 12.28 23.76
C LEU A 165 -4.80 13.80 23.68
N CYS A 166 -4.42 14.40 22.54
CA CYS A 166 -4.53 15.84 22.29
C CYS A 166 -5.98 16.35 22.47
N GLU A 167 -6.97 15.62 21.97
CA GLU A 167 -8.38 15.95 22.18
C GLU A 167 -8.77 16.00 23.66
N LYS A 168 -8.19 15.13 24.51
CA LYS A 168 -8.49 15.09 25.95
C LYS A 168 -7.74 16.15 26.75
N THR A 169 -6.61 16.58 26.25
CA THR A 169 -5.74 17.57 26.90
C THR A 169 -5.89 18.98 26.30
N ASN A 170 -6.79 19.13 25.32
CA ASN A 170 -7.03 20.39 24.61
C ASN A 170 -5.77 20.97 23.95
N VAL A 171 -4.95 20.09 23.36
CA VAL A 171 -3.72 20.43 22.59
C VAL A 171 -3.99 20.24 21.11
N ASP A 172 -3.47 21.12 20.24
CA ASP A 172 -3.57 20.91 18.79
C ASP A 172 -2.56 19.85 18.33
N ILE A 173 -3.08 18.79 17.71
CA ILE A 173 -2.24 17.73 17.14
C ILE A 173 -1.27 18.25 16.05
N LYS A 174 -1.58 19.36 15.40
CA LYS A 174 -0.70 19.97 14.41
C LYS A 174 0.57 20.52 15.05
N GLU A 175 0.46 21.15 16.21
CA GLU A 175 1.63 21.62 16.98
C GLU A 175 2.55 20.46 17.37
N ILE A 176 1.95 19.36 17.85
CA ILE A 176 2.70 18.15 18.19
C ILE A 176 3.40 17.57 16.97
N SER A 177 2.69 17.42 15.85
CA SER A 177 3.28 16.84 14.63
C SER A 177 4.37 17.74 14.03
N GLN A 178 4.23 19.06 14.07
CA GLN A 178 5.23 20.01 13.62
C GLN A 178 6.46 20.01 14.54
N GLY A 179 6.24 20.10 15.86
CA GLY A 179 7.31 20.07 16.85
C GLY A 179 8.14 18.80 16.76
N MET A 180 7.51 17.65 16.71
CA MET A 180 8.19 16.36 16.53
C MET A 180 8.87 16.24 15.17
N GLY A 181 8.19 16.65 14.10
CA GLY A 181 8.66 16.52 12.73
C GLY A 181 9.86 17.42 12.41
N SER A 182 10.10 18.49 13.18
CA SER A 182 11.27 19.36 13.05
C SER A 182 12.58 18.67 13.44
N ASP A 183 12.53 17.61 14.25
CA ASP A 183 13.71 16.77 14.51
C ASP A 183 14.03 15.92 13.28
N GLN A 184 15.21 16.10 12.69
CA GLN A 184 15.66 15.37 11.49
C GLN A 184 15.70 13.86 11.69
N ARG A 185 15.85 13.36 12.91
CA ARG A 185 15.81 11.92 13.24
C ARG A 185 14.40 11.34 13.08
N ILE A 186 13.37 12.16 13.24
CA ILE A 186 11.95 11.78 13.12
C ILE A 186 11.44 12.13 11.72
N GLY A 187 11.64 13.37 11.27
CA GLY A 187 11.14 13.91 10.01
C GLY A 187 9.61 14.11 10.00
N ASP A 188 9.15 15.05 9.21
CA ASP A 188 7.77 15.55 9.14
C ASP A 188 6.78 14.59 8.43
N ARG A 189 7.28 13.76 7.53
CA ARG A 189 6.44 12.90 6.70
C ARG A 189 5.75 11.80 7.53
N PHE A 190 4.47 11.54 7.21
CA PHE A 190 3.63 10.53 7.85
C PHE A 190 3.27 10.80 9.32
N LEU A 191 3.34 12.08 9.75
CA LEU A 191 2.90 12.54 11.07
C LEU A 191 1.57 13.31 11.03
N ARG A 192 0.77 13.15 9.99
CA ARG A 192 -0.55 13.77 9.89
C ARG A 192 -1.61 12.83 10.43
N ALA A 193 -2.31 13.26 11.48
CA ALA A 193 -3.42 12.49 12.04
C ALA A 193 -4.60 12.43 11.04
N GLY A 194 -5.25 11.29 10.98
CA GLY A 194 -6.35 11.04 10.04
C GLY A 194 -7.26 9.90 10.46
N PRO A 195 -8.14 9.44 9.55
CA PRO A 195 -9.19 8.47 9.90
C PRO A 195 -8.72 7.00 10.01
N ALA A 196 -7.51 6.70 9.77
CA ALA A 196 -6.75 5.45 9.78
C ALA A 196 -5.99 5.30 8.45
N TYR A 197 -4.95 4.47 8.41
CA TYR A 197 -4.35 4.13 7.13
C TYR A 197 -5.18 3.10 6.37
N GLY A 198 -5.22 3.24 5.06
CA GLY A 198 -5.91 2.38 4.12
C GLY A 198 -5.08 2.14 2.85
N GLY A 199 -5.76 1.96 1.73
CA GLY A 199 -5.16 1.73 0.43
C GLY A 199 -4.67 0.30 0.22
N SER A 200 -4.02 0.08 -0.91
CA SER A 200 -3.58 -1.23 -1.35
C SER A 200 -2.30 -1.74 -0.69
N CYS A 201 -1.50 -0.85 -0.06
CA CYS A 201 -0.14 -1.17 0.37
C CYS A 201 -0.06 -1.44 1.87
N PHE A 202 -0.30 -0.44 2.74
CA PHE A 202 -0.04 -0.58 4.17
C PHE A 202 -0.82 -1.71 4.84
N PRO A 203 -2.15 -1.87 4.63
CA PRO A 203 -2.88 -2.98 5.26
C PRO A 203 -2.38 -4.35 4.81
N LYS A 204 -2.07 -4.50 3.52
CA LYS A 204 -1.58 -5.73 2.94
C LYS A 204 -0.18 -6.07 3.46
N ASP A 205 0.73 -5.10 3.45
CA ASP A 205 2.15 -5.32 3.73
C ASP A 205 2.41 -5.50 5.24
N THR A 206 1.68 -4.81 6.11
CA THR A 206 1.74 -5.04 7.56
C THR A 206 1.24 -6.44 7.94
N ARG A 207 0.17 -6.94 7.29
CA ARG A 207 -0.29 -8.33 7.47
C ARG A 207 0.71 -9.34 6.92
N ALA A 208 1.29 -9.09 5.76
CA ALA A 208 2.25 -10.00 5.11
C ALA A 208 3.58 -10.11 5.87
N ILE A 209 4.07 -9.03 6.49
CA ILE A 209 5.28 -9.11 7.32
C ILE A 209 5.04 -9.90 8.61
N ILE A 210 3.85 -9.81 9.20
CA ILE A 210 3.45 -10.66 10.34
C ILE A 210 3.37 -12.13 9.92
N ASP A 211 2.75 -12.46 8.78
CA ASP A 211 2.72 -13.83 8.25
C ASP A 211 4.16 -14.37 8.02
N THR A 212 5.03 -13.52 7.48
CA THR A 212 6.44 -13.84 7.29
C THR A 212 7.13 -14.09 8.62
N SER A 213 6.96 -13.22 9.62
CA SER A 213 7.57 -13.37 10.94
C SER A 213 7.15 -14.68 11.63
N ASN A 214 5.88 -15.04 11.52
CA ASN A 214 5.35 -16.29 12.07
C ASN A 214 6.01 -17.53 11.42
N LYS A 215 6.22 -17.50 10.09
CA LYS A 215 6.92 -18.59 9.35
C LYS A 215 8.37 -18.78 9.82
N PHE A 216 9.02 -17.69 10.21
CA PHE A 216 10.38 -17.72 10.75
C PHE A 216 10.43 -17.75 12.28
N LYS A 217 9.31 -18.01 12.95
CA LYS A 217 9.21 -18.07 14.43
C LYS A 217 9.72 -16.81 15.13
N SER A 218 9.57 -15.65 14.49
CA SER A 218 9.94 -14.34 15.03
C SER A 218 8.70 -13.56 15.44
N ASN A 219 8.76 -12.80 16.53
CA ASN A 219 7.63 -11.97 16.99
C ASN A 219 7.84 -10.50 16.66
N LEU A 220 6.92 -9.94 15.90
CA LEU A 220 6.85 -8.51 15.59
C LEU A 220 5.71 -7.84 16.38
N SER A 221 5.87 -7.75 17.71
CA SER A 221 4.83 -7.23 18.62
C SER A 221 4.41 -5.80 18.28
N ILE A 222 5.37 -4.91 17.92
CA ILE A 222 5.09 -3.53 17.53
C ILE A 222 4.15 -3.50 16.32
N ILE A 223 4.43 -4.29 15.27
CA ILE A 223 3.60 -4.26 14.07
C ILE A 223 2.21 -4.87 14.33
N LYS A 224 2.10 -5.85 15.21
CA LYS A 224 0.78 -6.37 15.66
C LYS A 224 -0.02 -5.26 16.37
N ALA A 225 0.62 -4.50 17.25
CA ALA A 225 -0.01 -3.36 17.93
C ALA A 225 -0.45 -2.29 16.92
N VAL A 226 0.37 -1.96 15.93
CA VAL A 226 0.04 -1.01 14.85
C VAL A 226 -1.19 -1.43 14.08
N ILE A 227 -1.30 -2.69 13.67
CA ILE A 227 -2.48 -3.21 12.96
C ILE A 227 -3.73 -3.06 13.85
N LYS A 228 -3.63 -3.46 15.13
CA LYS A 228 -4.74 -3.35 16.09
C LYS A 228 -5.14 -1.90 16.29
N SER A 229 -4.19 -1.00 16.54
CA SER A 229 -4.43 0.45 16.72
C SER A 229 -5.16 1.05 15.51
N ASN A 230 -4.76 0.68 14.28
CA ASN A 230 -5.43 1.15 13.07
C ASN A 230 -6.90 0.70 12.96
N GLU A 231 -7.21 -0.53 13.33
CA GLU A 231 -8.60 -1.03 13.36
C GLU A 231 -9.41 -0.38 14.49
N ASP A 232 -8.80 -0.19 15.66
CA ASP A 232 -9.45 0.46 16.81
C ASP A 232 -9.72 1.94 16.51
N ARG A 233 -8.87 2.62 15.73
CA ARG A 233 -9.13 3.99 15.26
C ARG A 233 -10.44 4.10 14.48
N LYS A 234 -10.73 3.17 13.55
CA LYS A 234 -11.98 3.16 12.77
C LYS A 234 -13.21 3.00 13.68
N LYS A 235 -13.11 2.17 14.73
CA LYS A 235 -14.18 1.99 15.73
C LYS A 235 -14.39 3.26 16.52
N LEU A 236 -13.31 3.81 17.08
CA LEU A 236 -13.34 5.03 17.90
C LEU A 236 -13.97 6.20 17.14
N LEU A 237 -13.63 6.42 15.89
CA LEU A 237 -14.25 7.48 15.08
C LEU A 237 -15.73 7.23 14.84
N THR A 238 -16.15 5.97 14.65
CA THR A 238 -17.56 5.62 14.52
C THR A 238 -18.32 5.89 15.82
N GLU A 239 -17.74 5.53 16.98
CA GLU A 239 -18.31 5.80 18.31
C GLU A 239 -18.36 7.30 18.61
N LYS A 240 -17.36 8.07 18.14
CA LYS A 240 -17.37 9.53 18.26
C LYS A 240 -18.57 10.14 17.55
N VAL A 241 -18.91 9.67 16.35
CA VAL A 241 -20.12 10.10 15.63
C VAL A 241 -21.39 9.80 16.45
N TYR A 242 -21.47 8.62 17.09
CA TYR A 242 -22.62 8.29 17.96
C TYR A 242 -22.75 9.26 19.12
N LYS A 243 -21.65 9.55 19.80
CA LYS A 243 -21.64 10.47 20.96
C LYS A 243 -22.04 11.88 20.56
N ILE A 244 -21.54 12.42 19.45
CA ILE A 244 -21.87 13.76 18.95
C ILE A 244 -23.38 13.89 18.68
N LEU A 245 -24.01 12.84 18.18
CA LEU A 245 -25.45 12.79 17.89
C LEU A 245 -26.28 12.21 19.06
N ASN A 246 -25.78 12.30 20.29
CA ASN A 246 -26.45 11.85 21.52
C ASN A 246 -26.93 10.39 21.44
N ASN A 247 -26.14 9.52 20.79
CA ASN A 247 -26.41 8.11 20.55
C ASN A 247 -27.71 7.81 19.78
N ASN A 248 -28.32 8.81 19.15
CA ASN A 248 -29.53 8.66 18.34
C ASN A 248 -29.24 9.04 16.88
N LEU A 249 -29.09 8.03 16.03
CA LEU A 249 -28.82 8.20 14.61
C LEU A 249 -30.06 7.95 13.73
N LYS A 250 -31.22 7.62 14.33
CA LYS A 250 -32.42 7.32 13.56
C LYS A 250 -32.86 8.56 12.76
N ASN A 251 -32.88 8.38 11.42
CA ASN A 251 -33.19 9.43 10.43
C ASN A 251 -32.23 10.64 10.43
N LYS A 252 -31.08 10.58 11.12
CA LYS A 252 -30.07 11.61 11.07
C LYS A 252 -29.33 11.59 9.74
N LEU A 253 -29.21 12.75 9.10
CA LEU A 253 -28.46 12.94 7.88
C LEU A 253 -27.00 13.27 8.20
N ILE A 254 -26.10 12.36 7.84
CA ILE A 254 -24.65 12.52 8.03
C ILE A 254 -23.99 12.64 6.68
N THR A 255 -23.22 13.71 6.48
CA THR A 255 -22.49 13.94 5.24
C THR A 255 -21.01 13.65 5.38
N PHE A 256 -20.47 12.86 4.45
CA PHE A 256 -19.03 12.66 4.29
C PHE A 256 -18.48 13.52 3.16
N LEU A 257 -17.49 14.35 3.47
CA LEU A 257 -16.68 15.06 2.50
C LEU A 257 -15.39 14.28 2.29
N GLY A 258 -15.25 13.70 1.09
CA GLY A 258 -14.26 12.67 0.78
C GLY A 258 -14.61 11.31 1.40
N VAL A 259 -14.34 10.23 0.66
CA VAL A 259 -14.60 8.85 1.14
C VAL A 259 -13.47 7.89 0.78
N THR A 260 -12.48 8.32 0.00
CA THR A 260 -11.28 7.56 -0.35
C THR A 260 -10.32 7.43 0.83
N PHE A 261 -9.35 6.53 0.75
CA PHE A 261 -8.42 6.32 1.88
C PHE A 261 -7.43 7.48 2.09
N LYS A 262 -7.19 8.29 1.05
CA LYS A 262 -6.36 9.51 1.09
C LYS A 262 -6.74 10.46 -0.06
N PRO A 263 -6.27 11.73 -0.04
CA PRO A 263 -6.48 12.66 -1.16
C PRO A 263 -5.78 12.24 -2.46
N ASN A 264 -6.24 12.81 -3.58
CA ASN A 264 -5.66 12.65 -4.93
C ASN A 264 -5.67 11.21 -5.46
N THR A 265 -6.69 10.40 -5.09
CA THR A 265 -6.92 9.06 -5.62
C THR A 265 -8.40 8.74 -5.62
N ASP A 266 -8.82 7.79 -6.44
CA ASP A 266 -10.16 7.19 -6.43
C ASP A 266 -10.22 5.87 -5.65
N ASP A 267 -9.09 5.44 -5.07
CA ASP A 267 -8.95 4.15 -4.37
C ASP A 267 -9.73 4.11 -3.07
N MET A 268 -10.66 3.15 -2.98
CA MET A 268 -11.51 2.90 -1.83
C MET A 268 -11.00 1.74 -0.94
N ARG A 269 -9.96 1.02 -1.40
CA ARG A 269 -9.50 -0.18 -0.68
C ARG A 269 -9.09 0.15 0.76
N GLU A 270 -9.69 -0.58 1.71
CA GLU A 270 -9.42 -0.41 3.15
C GLU A 270 -9.66 1.03 3.68
N ALA A 271 -10.37 1.89 2.93
CA ALA A 271 -10.75 3.21 3.43
C ALA A 271 -11.63 3.08 4.69
N SER A 272 -11.42 3.93 5.67
CA SER A 272 -12.20 3.90 6.92
C SER A 272 -13.69 4.20 6.70
N SER A 273 -14.05 4.93 5.64
CA SER A 273 -15.42 5.14 5.20
C SER A 273 -16.16 3.83 4.91
N LEU A 274 -15.47 2.81 4.37
CA LEU A 274 -16.04 1.47 4.15
C LEU A 274 -16.39 0.73 5.45
N TYR A 275 -15.76 1.08 6.55
CA TYR A 275 -16.07 0.58 7.87
C TYR A 275 -17.18 1.41 8.56
N MET A 276 -17.02 2.75 8.53
CA MET A 276 -17.88 3.68 9.25
C MET A 276 -19.32 3.72 8.68
N ILE A 277 -19.46 3.95 7.37
CA ILE A 277 -20.76 4.14 6.70
C ILE A 277 -21.72 2.97 6.97
N PRO A 278 -21.36 1.69 6.77
CA PRO A 278 -22.26 0.57 7.07
C PRO A 278 -22.68 0.48 8.54
N LYS A 279 -21.80 0.89 9.47
CA LYS A 279 -22.11 0.90 10.92
C LYS A 279 -23.12 1.99 11.27
N LEU A 280 -22.95 3.19 10.71
CA LEU A 280 -23.87 4.31 10.89
C LEU A 280 -25.25 3.99 10.29
N LEU A 281 -25.30 3.40 9.09
CA LEU A 281 -26.54 2.94 8.45
C LEU A 281 -27.31 1.92 9.31
N LYS A 282 -26.61 0.97 9.94
CA LYS A 282 -27.23 -0.02 10.84
C LYS A 282 -27.90 0.61 12.04
N LYS A 283 -27.48 1.80 12.44
CA LYS A 283 -28.08 2.59 13.52
C LYS A 283 -29.15 3.58 13.04
N GLY A 284 -29.54 3.51 11.77
CA GLY A 284 -30.64 4.26 11.20
C GLY A 284 -30.27 5.59 10.56
N ALA A 285 -28.97 5.91 10.42
CA ALA A 285 -28.52 7.11 9.72
C ALA A 285 -28.86 7.08 8.22
N ILE A 286 -28.95 8.27 7.64
CA ILE A 286 -28.98 8.53 6.18
C ILE A 286 -27.65 9.16 5.85
N ILE A 287 -27.02 8.75 4.76
CA ILE A 287 -25.67 9.22 4.39
C ILE A 287 -25.71 9.95 3.06
N ASN A 288 -25.24 11.18 3.06
CA ASN A 288 -24.79 11.85 1.86
C ASN A 288 -23.27 11.79 1.77
N TYR A 289 -22.71 11.80 0.56
CA TYR A 289 -21.28 12.03 0.39
C TYR A 289 -20.98 12.79 -0.88
N PHE A 290 -19.93 13.58 -0.81
CA PHE A 290 -19.24 14.19 -1.94
C PHE A 290 -17.80 13.67 -1.97
N ASP A 291 -17.30 13.38 -3.16
CA ASP A 291 -15.90 13.02 -3.39
C ASP A 291 -15.48 13.59 -4.76
N PRO A 292 -14.34 14.33 -4.85
CA PRO A 292 -13.88 14.91 -6.11
C PRO A 292 -13.63 13.86 -7.21
N SER A 293 -13.25 12.65 -6.82
CA SER A 293 -13.05 11.52 -7.75
C SER A 293 -14.36 10.82 -8.15
N GLY A 294 -15.52 11.35 -7.76
CA GLY A 294 -16.84 10.96 -8.23
C GLY A 294 -17.52 9.85 -7.43
N LYS A 295 -18.56 9.29 -8.01
CA LYS A 295 -19.41 8.28 -7.39
C LYS A 295 -18.67 6.96 -7.16
N LYS A 296 -18.86 6.35 -5.98
CA LYS A 296 -18.21 5.09 -5.58
C LYS A 296 -19.13 3.89 -5.75
N ASN A 297 -18.62 2.86 -6.41
CA ASN A 297 -19.34 1.61 -6.65
C ASN A 297 -19.61 0.83 -5.37
N GLU A 298 -18.73 0.94 -4.37
CA GLU A 298 -18.79 0.27 -3.07
C GLU A 298 -20.06 0.63 -2.30
N PHE A 299 -20.60 1.80 -2.55
CA PHE A 299 -21.81 2.30 -1.87
C PHE A 299 -23.13 2.05 -2.64
N LYS A 300 -23.07 1.58 -3.89
CA LYS A 300 -24.29 1.31 -4.70
C LYS A 300 -25.32 0.39 -4.04
N LYS A 301 -24.86 -0.56 -3.23
CA LYS A 301 -25.72 -1.52 -2.52
C LYS A 301 -26.54 -0.93 -1.36
N PHE A 302 -26.22 0.28 -0.92
CA PHE A 302 -26.88 0.92 0.22
C PHE A 302 -27.92 1.95 -0.24
N LYS A 303 -29.22 1.65 -0.10
CA LYS A 303 -30.33 2.53 -0.51
C LYS A 303 -30.31 3.92 0.18
N LYS A 304 -29.79 3.98 1.41
CA LYS A 304 -29.70 5.22 2.23
C LYS A 304 -28.37 5.95 2.08
N VAL A 305 -27.59 5.66 1.04
CA VAL A 305 -26.34 6.38 0.72
C VAL A 305 -26.49 7.09 -0.61
N LYS A 306 -26.37 8.41 -0.62
CA LYS A 306 -26.53 9.26 -1.80
C LYS A 306 -25.22 9.97 -2.12
N TYR A 307 -24.78 9.86 -3.38
CA TYR A 307 -23.73 10.70 -3.93
C TYR A 307 -24.28 12.08 -4.32
N CYS A 308 -23.60 13.13 -3.92
CA CYS A 308 -23.89 14.51 -4.28
C CYS A 308 -22.80 15.08 -5.17
N LYS A 309 -23.18 15.89 -6.19
CA LYS A 309 -22.24 16.39 -7.19
C LYS A 309 -21.40 17.59 -6.72
N ASN A 310 -21.78 18.23 -5.63
CA ASN A 310 -21.04 19.34 -5.03
C ASN A 310 -21.20 19.34 -3.49
N VAL A 311 -20.31 20.08 -2.84
CA VAL A 311 -20.23 20.17 -1.37
C VAL A 311 -21.51 20.76 -0.77
N SER A 312 -22.00 21.88 -1.34
CA SER A 312 -23.20 22.58 -0.80
C SER A 312 -24.41 21.66 -0.79
N HIS A 313 -24.64 20.95 -1.90
CA HIS A 313 -25.76 20.01 -2.00
C HIS A 313 -25.58 18.79 -1.06
N ALA A 314 -24.35 18.33 -0.83
CA ALA A 314 -24.08 17.25 0.09
C ALA A 314 -24.38 17.66 1.55
N CYS A 315 -23.99 18.87 1.93
CA CYS A 315 -24.10 19.38 3.28
C CYS A 315 -25.49 19.93 3.65
N PHE A 316 -26.33 20.24 2.65
CA PHE A 316 -27.63 20.84 2.91
C PHE A 316 -28.51 19.94 3.79
N GLY A 317 -28.99 20.48 4.91
CA GLY A 317 -29.84 19.77 5.89
C GLY A 317 -29.13 18.70 6.71
N SER A 318 -27.80 18.65 6.70
CA SER A 318 -27.04 17.65 7.46
C SER A 318 -27.05 17.93 8.95
N ASP A 319 -27.34 16.90 9.76
CA ASP A 319 -27.17 16.93 11.22
C ASP A 319 -25.68 16.89 11.63
N LEU A 320 -24.84 16.27 10.80
CA LEU A 320 -23.39 16.18 11.02
C LEU A 320 -22.63 16.12 9.70
N ILE A 321 -21.56 16.90 9.61
CA ILE A 321 -20.62 16.87 8.48
C ILE A 321 -19.30 16.30 8.96
N ILE A 322 -18.78 15.30 8.23
CA ILE A 322 -17.51 14.63 8.49
C ILE A 322 -16.56 14.96 7.36
N LEU A 323 -15.54 15.75 7.64
CA LEU A 323 -14.40 15.92 6.73
C LEU A 323 -13.50 14.68 6.88
N HIS A 324 -13.68 13.71 5.97
CA HIS A 324 -13.04 12.40 6.07
C HIS A 324 -11.74 12.32 5.27
N THR A 325 -11.77 12.84 4.03
CA THR A 325 -10.57 12.87 3.17
C THR A 325 -10.34 14.30 2.74
N GLU A 326 -9.15 14.81 3.00
CA GLU A 326 -8.78 16.16 2.57
C GLU A 326 -8.61 16.18 1.04
N SER A 327 -9.12 17.19 0.40
CA SER A 327 -9.01 17.47 -1.05
C SER A 327 -8.68 18.94 -1.29
#